data_75656edd1b8d9710c13b3fe94c1e6e6a
#
_entry.id   75656edd1b8d9710c13b3fe94c1e6e6a
#
_cell.length_a   1.000
_cell.length_b   1.000
_cell.length_c   1.000
_cell.angle_alpha   90.00
_cell.angle_beta   90.00
_cell.angle_gamma   90.00
#
_symmetry.space_group_name_H-M   'P 1'
#
loop_
_entity.id
_entity.type
_entity.pdbx_description
1 polymer ?
#
loop_
_entity_poly.entity_id
_entity_poly.type
_entity_poly.pdbx_seq_one_letter_code
_entity_poly.pdbx_strand_id
1 'polypeptide(L)'
;MAVENNVRAVERALAILDCFNSSKNSFTLTELARAIDLSPSTTLRLISTLESKNYIYRNPENMRYYLGYRLAQLSDIAFSTMDIRLIARPHLERIHQEFNESIGIFLLKNNQRVCIDRIEGDRILKTSIQIGGVQPLTQGAAGKTLLAYLPEDVIRELLTGESSVTLGEIHKIREYGYTVSYAEKEPGIVSIAAPIFGSDRQITASLVISGPSARFDQYLINQLVSTTVQTASEMGYIKA
;
A
#
# COMPACT_ATOMS: atom_id res chain seq x y z
N MET A 1 20.19 2.12 -25.58
CA MET A 1 19.98 0.81 -24.91
C MET A 1 20.83 0.83 -23.65
N ALA A 2 20.21 0.98 -22.48
CA ALA A 2 20.92 0.85 -21.21
C ALA A 2 21.35 -0.61 -21.07
N VAL A 3 22.66 -0.85 -20.90
CA VAL A 3 23.16 -2.18 -20.56
C VAL A 3 22.60 -2.51 -19.18
N GLU A 4 21.68 -3.44 -19.08
CA GLU A 4 21.23 -4.01 -17.80
C GLU A 4 22.41 -4.72 -17.14
N ASN A 5 23.14 -3.99 -16.29
CA ASN A 5 24.28 -4.52 -15.55
C ASN A 5 23.80 -5.14 -14.23
N ASN A 6 22.73 -5.94 -14.29
CA ASN A 6 22.10 -6.55 -13.14
C ASN A 6 22.91 -7.77 -12.67
N VAL A 7 23.14 -7.83 -11.35
CA VAL A 7 23.83 -8.97 -10.71
C VAL A 7 22.81 -10.09 -10.46
N ARG A 8 22.80 -11.11 -11.31
CA ARG A 8 21.84 -12.24 -11.24
C ARG A 8 21.68 -12.87 -9.85
N ALA A 9 22.76 -12.93 -9.06
CA ALA A 9 22.68 -13.49 -7.71
C ALA A 9 21.85 -12.63 -6.76
N VAL A 10 21.94 -11.29 -6.91
CA VAL A 10 21.15 -10.34 -6.13
C VAL A 10 19.68 -10.41 -6.54
N GLU A 11 19.39 -10.39 -7.83
CA GLU A 11 18.00 -10.51 -8.34
C GLU A 11 17.33 -11.78 -7.82
N ARG A 12 18.02 -12.92 -7.87
CA ARG A 12 17.50 -14.20 -7.38
C ARG A 12 17.29 -14.21 -5.86
N ALA A 13 18.17 -13.56 -5.11
CA ALA A 13 17.99 -13.41 -3.66
C ALA A 13 16.78 -12.54 -3.33
N LEU A 14 16.56 -11.44 -4.05
CA LEU A 14 15.38 -10.60 -3.91
C LEU A 14 14.10 -11.36 -4.31
N ALA A 15 14.12 -12.12 -5.42
CA ALA A 15 13.00 -12.93 -5.84
C ALA A 15 12.56 -13.97 -4.78
N ILE A 16 13.49 -14.50 -3.97
CA ILE A 16 13.14 -15.33 -2.83
C ILE A 16 12.34 -14.55 -1.79
N LEU A 17 12.73 -13.32 -1.46
CA LEU A 17 12.02 -12.48 -0.49
C LEU A 17 10.63 -12.10 -1.03
N ASP A 18 10.50 -11.84 -2.32
CA ASP A 18 9.25 -11.47 -2.98
C ASP A 18 8.22 -12.62 -3.03
N CYS A 19 8.63 -13.87 -2.78
CA CYS A 19 7.70 -14.99 -2.64
C CYS A 19 6.77 -14.86 -1.43
N PHE A 20 7.22 -14.19 -0.36
CA PHE A 20 6.46 -14.07 0.89
C PHE A 20 5.42 -12.97 0.78
N ASN A 21 4.21 -13.27 1.20
CA ASN A 21 3.09 -12.31 1.22
C ASN A 21 2.11 -12.66 2.36
N SER A 22 1.06 -11.85 2.51
CA SER A 22 0.05 -12.01 3.57
C SER A 22 -0.72 -13.33 3.50
N SER A 23 -0.92 -13.88 2.31
CA SER A 23 -1.62 -15.15 2.12
C SER A 23 -0.70 -16.36 2.31
N LYS A 24 0.60 -16.19 2.12
CA LYS A 24 1.60 -17.25 2.30
C LYS A 24 2.90 -16.69 2.88
N ASN A 25 3.06 -16.85 4.19
CA ASN A 25 4.16 -16.29 4.98
C ASN A 25 5.28 -17.30 5.30
N SER A 26 5.20 -18.54 4.80
CA SER A 26 6.20 -19.56 5.02
C SER A 26 6.33 -20.52 3.85
N PHE A 27 7.55 -21.01 3.62
CA PHE A 27 7.88 -21.88 2.49
C PHE A 27 8.86 -22.97 2.91
N THR A 28 8.75 -24.14 2.26
CA THR A 28 9.83 -25.13 2.23
C THR A 28 10.87 -24.74 1.17
N LEU A 29 12.06 -25.35 1.23
CA LEU A 29 13.08 -25.18 0.18
C LEU A 29 12.54 -25.50 -1.22
N THR A 30 11.81 -26.60 -1.33
CA THR A 30 11.26 -27.05 -2.63
C THR A 30 10.21 -26.08 -3.17
N GLU A 31 9.37 -25.51 -2.31
CA GLU A 31 8.39 -24.51 -2.71
C GLU A 31 9.07 -23.24 -3.23
N LEU A 32 10.11 -22.72 -2.54
CA LEU A 32 10.88 -21.57 -2.99
C LEU A 32 11.60 -21.85 -4.30
N ALA A 33 12.28 -22.99 -4.41
CA ALA A 33 12.99 -23.37 -5.63
C ALA A 33 12.06 -23.40 -6.85
N ARG A 34 10.85 -23.94 -6.68
CA ARG A 34 9.82 -23.95 -7.73
C ARG A 34 9.32 -22.55 -8.05
N ALA A 35 9.06 -21.71 -7.03
CA ALA A 35 8.51 -20.36 -7.22
C ALA A 35 9.46 -19.45 -8.04
N ILE A 36 10.78 -19.62 -7.88
CA ILE A 36 11.78 -18.79 -8.57
C ILE A 36 12.47 -19.52 -9.75
N ASP A 37 11.97 -20.70 -10.12
CA ASP A 37 12.49 -21.54 -11.23
C ASP A 37 13.99 -21.82 -11.13
N LEU A 38 14.44 -22.25 -9.95
CA LEU A 38 15.84 -22.65 -9.70
C LEU A 38 15.95 -24.04 -9.12
N SER A 39 17.15 -24.65 -9.28
CA SER A 39 17.45 -25.93 -8.61
C SER A 39 17.45 -25.77 -7.09
N PRO A 40 17.03 -26.79 -6.33
CA PRO A 40 17.06 -26.74 -4.87
C PRO A 40 18.46 -26.43 -4.28
N SER A 41 19.53 -26.91 -4.92
CA SER A 41 20.89 -26.62 -4.48
C SER A 41 21.28 -25.16 -4.63
N THR A 42 20.91 -24.53 -5.75
CA THR A 42 21.13 -23.10 -5.99
C THR A 42 20.29 -22.26 -5.02
N THR A 43 19.02 -22.59 -4.85
CA THR A 43 18.11 -21.93 -3.92
C THR A 43 18.60 -22.02 -2.48
N LEU A 44 19.09 -23.19 -2.05
CA LEU A 44 19.65 -23.37 -0.70
C LEU A 44 20.84 -22.44 -0.44
N ARG A 45 21.75 -22.27 -1.42
CA ARG A 45 22.89 -21.36 -1.28
C ARG A 45 22.47 -19.90 -1.11
N LEU A 46 21.45 -19.46 -1.85
CA LEU A 46 20.88 -18.11 -1.71
C LEU A 46 20.21 -17.93 -0.35
N ILE A 47 19.38 -18.89 0.06
CA ILE A 47 18.71 -18.89 1.37
C ILE A 47 19.73 -18.88 2.50
N SER A 48 20.79 -19.70 2.46
CA SER A 48 21.83 -19.70 3.49
C SER A 48 22.53 -18.35 3.61
N THR A 49 22.70 -17.63 2.51
CA THR A 49 23.23 -16.27 2.53
C THR A 49 22.25 -15.29 3.18
N LEU A 50 20.97 -15.34 2.83
CA LEU A 50 19.91 -14.51 3.43
C LEU A 50 19.74 -14.81 4.92
N GLU A 51 19.80 -16.08 5.30
CA GLU A 51 19.73 -16.56 6.69
C GLU A 51 20.90 -16.07 7.52
N SER A 52 22.14 -16.17 6.99
CA SER A 52 23.34 -15.66 7.68
C SER A 52 23.31 -14.15 7.95
N LYS A 53 22.45 -13.41 7.23
CA LYS A 53 22.21 -11.96 7.39
C LYS A 53 20.88 -11.63 8.06
N ASN A 54 20.17 -12.63 8.58
CA ASN A 54 18.89 -12.50 9.27
C ASN A 54 17.72 -11.94 8.41
N TYR A 55 17.81 -12.03 7.09
CA TYR A 55 16.71 -11.69 6.16
C TYR A 55 15.65 -12.79 6.09
N ILE A 56 16.06 -14.04 6.33
CA ILE A 56 15.23 -15.23 6.43
C ILE A 56 15.68 -16.00 7.65
N TYR A 57 14.79 -16.77 8.27
CA TYR A 57 15.14 -17.77 9.26
C TYR A 57 14.39 -19.07 8.99
N ARG A 58 14.97 -20.20 9.38
CA ARG A 58 14.33 -21.50 9.33
C ARG A 58 13.79 -21.87 10.70
N ASN A 59 12.51 -22.16 10.78
CA ASN A 59 11.91 -22.66 12.02
C ASN A 59 12.32 -24.12 12.22
N PRO A 60 12.95 -24.49 13.35
CA PRO A 60 13.44 -25.84 13.59
C PRO A 60 12.33 -26.88 13.80
N GLU A 61 11.13 -26.46 14.21
CA GLU A 61 10.01 -27.37 14.48
C GLU A 61 9.34 -27.87 13.20
N ASN A 62 9.12 -26.99 12.22
CA ASN A 62 8.41 -27.31 10.99
C ASN A 62 9.29 -27.27 9.74
N MET A 63 10.57 -26.93 9.90
CA MET A 63 11.59 -26.87 8.86
C MET A 63 11.25 -25.91 7.71
N ARG A 64 10.32 -24.96 7.93
CA ARG A 64 9.91 -23.93 6.95
C ARG A 64 10.71 -22.66 7.13
N TYR A 65 10.87 -21.91 6.04
CA TYR A 65 11.52 -20.62 6.00
C TYR A 65 10.50 -19.50 6.17
N TYR A 66 10.87 -18.48 6.92
CA TYR A 66 10.09 -17.28 7.21
C TYR A 66 10.96 -16.05 7.00
N LEU A 67 10.34 -14.87 6.82
CA LEU A 67 11.06 -13.61 6.79
C LEU A 67 11.71 -13.32 8.14
N GLY A 68 12.97 -12.88 8.10
CA GLY A 68 13.76 -12.59 9.29
C GLY A 68 13.58 -11.15 9.80
N TYR A 69 13.95 -10.93 11.05
CA TYR A 69 13.78 -9.65 11.74
C TYR A 69 14.57 -8.47 11.10
N ARG A 70 15.61 -8.77 10.32
CA ARG A 70 16.38 -7.74 9.63
C ARG A 70 15.54 -6.89 8.69
N LEU A 71 14.53 -7.48 8.07
CA LEU A 71 13.58 -6.75 7.22
C LEU A 71 12.75 -5.75 8.01
N ALA A 72 12.30 -6.10 9.21
CA ALA A 72 11.60 -5.17 10.09
C ALA A 72 12.48 -3.98 10.48
N GLN A 73 13.75 -4.22 10.85
CA GLN A 73 14.68 -3.14 11.16
C GLN A 73 14.92 -2.21 9.97
N LEU A 74 15.10 -2.75 8.75
CA LEU A 74 15.28 -1.95 7.55
C LEU A 74 14.00 -1.19 7.16
N SER A 75 12.84 -1.81 7.37
CA SER A 75 11.55 -1.16 7.17
C SER A 75 11.41 0.07 8.07
N ASP A 76 11.74 -0.03 9.37
CA ASP A 76 11.68 1.09 10.30
C ASP A 76 12.60 2.24 9.87
N ILE A 77 13.83 1.92 9.44
CA ILE A 77 14.77 2.92 8.94
C ILE A 77 14.24 3.57 7.65
N ALA A 78 13.77 2.77 6.71
CA ALA A 78 13.22 3.27 5.45
C ALA A 78 12.02 4.21 5.68
N PHE A 79 11.10 3.82 6.58
CA PHE A 79 9.95 4.64 6.92
C PHE A 79 10.29 5.89 7.73
N SER A 80 11.31 5.83 8.59
CA SER A 80 11.74 7.00 9.39
C SER A 80 12.33 8.13 8.54
N THR A 81 12.82 7.83 7.34
CA THR A 81 13.36 8.82 6.39
C THR A 81 12.30 9.37 5.42
N MET A 82 11.07 8.89 5.48
CA MET A 82 9.96 9.38 4.66
C MET A 82 9.27 10.57 5.36
N ASP A 83 9.53 11.79 4.91
CA ASP A 83 8.98 13.02 5.49
C ASP A 83 7.44 12.99 5.60
N ILE A 84 6.76 12.43 4.61
CA ILE A 84 5.30 12.30 4.60
C ILE A 84 4.76 11.45 5.75
N ARG A 85 5.46 10.39 6.17
CA ARG A 85 5.03 9.54 7.30
C ARG A 85 5.10 10.29 8.62
N LEU A 86 6.20 11.04 8.84
CA LEU A 86 6.38 11.83 10.05
C LEU A 86 5.31 12.92 10.18
N ILE A 87 4.97 13.55 9.05
CA ILE A 87 3.93 14.59 9.00
C ILE A 87 2.54 13.95 9.16
N ALA A 88 2.28 12.81 8.52
CA ALA A 88 0.98 12.17 8.53
C ALA A 88 0.61 11.59 9.92
N ARG A 89 1.55 11.01 10.64
CA ARG A 89 1.28 10.24 11.86
C ARG A 89 0.43 10.98 12.89
N PRO A 90 0.70 12.23 13.29
CA PRO A 90 -0.15 12.97 14.23
C PRO A 90 -1.59 13.17 13.72
N HIS A 91 -1.76 13.37 12.40
CA HIS A 91 -3.07 13.51 11.79
C HIS A 91 -3.85 12.19 11.79
N LEU A 92 -3.18 11.06 11.50
CA LEU A 92 -3.80 9.74 11.58
C LEU A 92 -4.28 9.44 13.01
N GLU A 93 -3.46 9.73 14.01
CA GLU A 93 -3.78 9.53 15.42
C GLU A 93 -4.97 10.39 15.86
N ARG A 94 -5.03 11.66 15.47
CA ARG A 94 -6.16 12.55 15.74
C ARG A 94 -7.47 11.99 15.17
N ILE A 95 -7.49 11.62 13.90
CA ILE A 95 -8.70 11.10 13.25
C ILE A 95 -9.10 9.74 13.84
N HIS A 96 -8.13 8.90 14.17
CA HIS A 96 -8.41 7.62 14.83
C HIS A 96 -9.08 7.82 16.19
N GLN A 97 -8.58 8.74 17.00
CA GLN A 97 -9.17 9.07 18.31
C GLN A 97 -10.61 9.60 18.19
N GLU A 98 -10.90 10.36 17.14
CA GLU A 98 -12.22 10.97 16.94
C GLU A 98 -13.25 9.95 16.42
N PHE A 99 -12.89 9.12 15.42
CA PHE A 99 -13.85 8.27 14.71
C PHE A 99 -13.71 6.78 15.02
N ASN A 100 -12.56 6.34 15.51
CA ASN A 100 -12.24 4.93 15.76
C ASN A 100 -12.50 4.03 14.53
N GLU A 101 -12.14 4.53 13.34
CA GLU A 101 -12.16 3.78 12.08
C GLU A 101 -10.72 3.59 11.57
N SER A 102 -10.54 2.71 10.58
CA SER A 102 -9.21 2.50 9.99
C SER A 102 -8.85 3.68 9.09
N ILE A 103 -7.64 4.18 9.27
CA ILE A 103 -7.11 5.32 8.52
C ILE A 103 -5.70 5.03 8.02
N GLY A 104 -5.33 5.50 6.84
CA GLY A 104 -4.01 5.25 6.28
C GLY A 104 -3.61 6.21 5.17
N ILE A 105 -2.32 6.19 4.87
CA ILE A 105 -1.70 6.95 3.78
C ILE A 105 -1.19 5.99 2.72
N PHE A 106 -1.49 6.31 1.47
CA PHE A 106 -1.04 5.56 0.31
C PHE A 106 -0.23 6.45 -0.61
N LEU A 107 1.03 6.09 -0.87
CA LEU A 107 1.88 6.75 -1.85
C LEU A 107 1.58 6.27 -3.27
N LEU A 108 1.71 7.18 -4.22
CA LEU A 108 1.81 6.85 -5.64
C LEU A 108 3.25 6.41 -5.95
N LYS A 109 3.42 5.21 -6.48
CA LYS A 109 4.72 4.69 -6.92
C LYS A 109 4.54 3.77 -8.12
N ASN A 110 5.21 4.09 -9.24
CA ASN A 110 5.20 3.27 -10.46
C ASN A 110 3.78 2.90 -10.93
N ASN A 111 2.86 3.86 -11.00
CA ASN A 111 1.46 3.67 -11.34
C ASN A 111 0.70 2.66 -10.45
N GLN A 112 1.17 2.50 -9.22
CA GLN A 112 0.54 1.70 -8.18
C GLN A 112 0.43 2.51 -6.89
N ARG A 113 -0.40 2.08 -5.96
CA ARG A 113 -0.46 2.65 -4.61
C ARG A 113 0.21 1.73 -3.60
N VAL A 114 0.97 2.31 -2.70
CA VAL A 114 1.66 1.62 -1.61
C VAL A 114 1.19 2.17 -0.27
N CYS A 115 0.68 1.33 0.62
CA CYS A 115 0.34 1.73 1.99
C CYS A 115 1.64 1.99 2.77
N ILE A 116 1.86 3.23 3.24
CA ILE A 116 3.09 3.58 3.96
C ILE A 116 2.89 3.75 5.46
N ASP A 117 1.70 4.13 5.89
CA ASP A 117 1.33 4.19 7.31
C ASP A 117 -0.16 3.96 7.46
N ARG A 118 -0.54 3.42 8.64
CA ARG A 118 -1.92 3.07 8.93
C ARG A 118 -2.15 2.96 10.43
N ILE A 119 -3.35 3.35 10.86
CA ILE A 119 -3.92 2.99 12.16
C ILE A 119 -5.19 2.19 11.89
N GLU A 120 -5.33 1.04 12.49
CA GLU A 120 -6.54 0.24 12.40
C GLU A 120 -7.53 0.64 13.49
N GLY A 121 -8.81 0.65 13.14
CA GLY A 121 -9.86 0.81 14.16
C GLY A 121 -9.79 -0.30 15.22
N ASP A 122 -10.15 0.01 16.46
CA ASP A 122 -10.10 -0.96 17.57
C ASP A 122 -11.26 -1.96 17.56
N ARG A 123 -12.25 -1.73 16.69
CA ARG A 123 -13.45 -2.58 16.60
C ARG A 123 -13.14 -3.89 15.91
N ILE A 124 -13.92 -4.96 16.24
CA ILE A 124 -13.75 -6.30 15.67
C ILE A 124 -13.86 -6.28 14.12
N LEU A 125 -14.90 -5.62 13.59
CA LEU A 125 -15.06 -5.43 12.16
C LEU A 125 -14.32 -4.17 11.73
N LYS A 126 -13.21 -4.34 11.03
CA LYS A 126 -12.34 -3.29 10.51
C LYS A 126 -11.72 -3.70 9.18
N THR A 127 -11.27 -2.72 8.41
CA THR A 127 -10.47 -3.01 7.21
C THR A 127 -9.03 -3.30 7.60
N SER A 128 -8.40 -4.24 6.94
CA SER A 128 -6.99 -4.55 7.14
C SER A 128 -6.23 -4.47 5.81
N ILE A 129 -5.30 -3.54 5.72
CA ILE A 129 -4.36 -3.41 4.60
C ILE A 129 -2.97 -3.38 5.20
N GLN A 130 -2.08 -4.22 4.75
CA GLN A 130 -0.73 -4.26 5.28
C GLN A 130 0.09 -3.03 4.85
N ILE A 131 0.87 -2.49 5.77
CA ILE A 131 1.92 -1.50 5.44
C ILE A 131 2.91 -2.17 4.48
N GLY A 132 3.31 -1.45 3.43
CA GLY A 132 4.11 -1.99 2.32
C GLY A 132 3.28 -2.72 1.25
N GLY A 133 1.99 -2.96 1.48
CA GLY A 133 1.11 -3.59 0.50
C GLY A 133 0.93 -2.73 -0.75
N VAL A 134 1.17 -3.33 -1.91
CA VAL A 134 1.05 -2.70 -3.23
C VAL A 134 -0.28 -3.08 -3.86
N GLN A 135 -0.99 -2.12 -4.43
CA GLN A 135 -2.30 -2.32 -5.03
C GLN A 135 -2.50 -1.45 -6.28
N PRO A 136 -3.36 -1.87 -7.22
CA PRO A 136 -3.65 -1.08 -8.42
C PRO A 136 -4.35 0.24 -8.09
N LEU A 137 -4.25 1.21 -9.02
CA LEU A 137 -4.93 2.50 -8.91
C LEU A 137 -6.42 2.43 -9.31
N THR A 138 -6.81 1.42 -10.06
CA THR A 138 -8.17 1.29 -10.63
C THR A 138 -9.21 0.74 -9.66
N GLN A 139 -8.90 0.58 -8.36
CA GLN A 139 -9.82 0.03 -7.37
C GLN A 139 -9.78 0.81 -6.05
N GLY A 140 -10.96 1.00 -5.46
CA GLY A 140 -11.15 1.61 -4.14
C GLY A 140 -10.76 3.09 -4.08
N ALA A 141 -11.21 3.78 -3.04
CA ALA A 141 -11.09 5.23 -2.93
C ALA A 141 -9.64 5.74 -3.08
N ALA A 142 -8.67 5.15 -2.39
CA ALA A 142 -7.27 5.55 -2.46
C ALA A 142 -6.69 5.50 -3.88
N GLY A 143 -6.94 4.39 -4.59
CA GLY A 143 -6.42 4.20 -5.94
C GLY A 143 -7.02 5.21 -6.91
N LYS A 144 -8.34 5.32 -6.92
CA LYS A 144 -9.06 6.25 -7.80
C LYS A 144 -8.69 7.71 -7.53
N THR A 145 -8.46 8.07 -6.27
CA THR A 145 -7.97 9.41 -5.93
C THR A 145 -6.59 9.66 -6.52
N LEU A 146 -5.64 8.75 -6.38
CA LEU A 146 -4.31 8.90 -6.98
C LEU A 146 -4.38 8.93 -8.51
N LEU A 147 -5.14 8.01 -9.11
CA LEU A 147 -5.34 7.92 -10.55
C LEU A 147 -5.89 9.23 -11.15
N ALA A 148 -6.82 9.87 -10.44
CA ALA A 148 -7.50 11.07 -10.92
C ALA A 148 -6.57 12.24 -11.22
N TYR A 149 -5.39 12.30 -10.62
CA TYR A 149 -4.44 13.41 -10.79
C TYR A 149 -3.20 13.05 -11.62
N LEU A 150 -3.18 11.88 -12.24
CA LEU A 150 -2.15 11.51 -13.22
C LEU A 150 -2.37 12.21 -14.56
N PRO A 151 -1.34 12.24 -15.43
CA PRO A 151 -1.50 12.67 -16.83
C PRO A 151 -2.58 11.86 -17.56
N GLU A 152 -3.28 12.50 -18.48
CA GLU A 152 -4.45 11.91 -19.15
C GLU A 152 -4.11 10.68 -19.99
N ASP A 153 -2.94 10.64 -20.61
CA ASP A 153 -2.40 9.52 -21.36
C ASP A 153 -2.18 8.30 -20.44
N VAL A 154 -1.59 8.51 -19.26
CA VAL A 154 -1.39 7.47 -18.24
C VAL A 154 -2.73 6.96 -17.71
N ILE A 155 -3.70 7.85 -17.45
CA ILE A 155 -5.05 7.45 -17.02
C ILE A 155 -5.68 6.54 -18.08
N ARG A 156 -5.65 6.93 -19.35
CA ARG A 156 -6.23 6.14 -20.45
C ARG A 156 -5.56 4.77 -20.56
N GLU A 157 -4.25 4.70 -20.42
CA GLU A 157 -3.51 3.44 -20.44
C GLU A 157 -3.97 2.52 -19.29
N LEU A 158 -4.08 3.05 -18.07
CA LEU A 158 -4.46 2.28 -16.88
C LEU A 158 -5.95 1.88 -16.87
N LEU A 159 -6.80 2.58 -17.60
CA LEU A 159 -8.22 2.26 -17.75
C LEU A 159 -8.49 1.26 -18.90
N THR A 160 -7.47 0.83 -19.64
CA THR A 160 -7.63 -0.22 -20.66
C THR A 160 -7.89 -1.58 -20.00
N GLY A 161 -8.83 -2.35 -20.53
CA GLY A 161 -9.20 -3.67 -20.00
C GLY A 161 -10.49 -3.66 -19.15
N GLU A 162 -10.58 -4.57 -18.19
CA GLU A 162 -11.78 -4.77 -17.34
C GLU A 162 -11.90 -3.77 -16.17
N SER A 163 -11.39 -2.54 -16.33
CA SER A 163 -11.52 -1.52 -15.28
C SER A 163 -12.97 -1.07 -15.14
N SER A 164 -13.50 -1.12 -13.93
CA SER A 164 -14.82 -0.56 -13.60
C SER A 164 -14.83 0.97 -13.47
N VAL A 165 -13.65 1.60 -13.48
CA VAL A 165 -13.49 3.06 -13.34
C VAL A 165 -13.64 3.74 -14.70
N THR A 166 -14.47 4.78 -14.74
CA THR A 166 -14.71 5.56 -15.95
C THR A 166 -14.01 6.92 -15.92
N LEU A 167 -13.72 7.50 -17.10
CA LEU A 167 -13.19 8.87 -17.18
C LEU A 167 -14.12 9.89 -16.52
N GLY A 168 -15.44 9.69 -16.62
CA GLY A 168 -16.42 10.57 -15.96
C GLY A 168 -16.29 10.54 -14.42
N GLU A 169 -15.98 9.39 -13.85
CA GLU A 169 -15.70 9.27 -12.41
C GLU A 169 -14.40 9.98 -12.03
N ILE A 170 -13.35 9.83 -12.83
CA ILE A 170 -12.08 10.52 -12.66
C ILE A 170 -12.26 12.04 -12.66
N HIS A 171 -13.04 12.57 -13.60
CA HIS A 171 -13.33 14.01 -13.66
C HIS A 171 -14.07 14.50 -12.42
N LYS A 172 -15.06 13.74 -11.92
CA LYS A 172 -15.77 14.08 -10.67
C LYS A 172 -14.82 14.09 -9.46
N ILE A 173 -13.87 13.17 -9.38
CA ILE A 173 -12.88 13.16 -8.30
C ILE A 173 -12.02 14.44 -8.33
N ARG A 174 -11.60 14.90 -9.51
CA ARG A 174 -10.87 16.16 -9.67
C ARG A 174 -11.71 17.38 -9.26
N GLU A 175 -12.99 17.39 -9.61
CA GLU A 175 -13.92 18.47 -9.30
C GLU A 175 -14.21 18.57 -7.80
N TYR A 176 -14.50 17.45 -7.15
CA TYR A 176 -14.87 17.41 -5.72
C TYR A 176 -13.69 17.37 -4.77
N GLY A 177 -12.51 16.95 -5.23
CA GLY A 177 -11.32 16.81 -4.41
C GLY A 177 -11.35 15.62 -3.45
N TYR A 178 -12.26 14.66 -3.64
CA TYR A 178 -12.35 13.44 -2.86
C TYR A 178 -13.05 12.30 -3.62
N THR A 179 -12.97 11.11 -3.06
CA THR A 179 -13.66 9.92 -3.56
C THR A 179 -14.31 9.16 -2.40
N VAL A 180 -15.52 8.66 -2.63
CA VAL A 180 -16.18 7.65 -1.78
C VAL A 180 -16.35 6.38 -2.60
N SER A 181 -15.89 5.26 -2.06
CA SER A 181 -15.98 3.93 -2.68
C SER A 181 -16.83 3.01 -1.81
N TYR A 182 -17.78 2.34 -2.42
CA TYR A 182 -18.70 1.41 -1.74
C TYR A 182 -18.45 -0.01 -2.25
N ALA A 183 -17.98 -0.90 -1.37
CA ALA A 183 -17.83 -2.34 -1.63
C ALA A 183 -17.00 -2.73 -2.87
N GLU A 184 -16.19 -1.84 -3.42
CA GLU A 184 -15.44 -2.10 -4.66
C GLU A 184 -14.32 -3.12 -4.49
N LYS A 185 -13.64 -3.08 -3.36
CA LYS A 185 -12.53 -3.99 -3.06
C LYS A 185 -12.98 -5.15 -2.17
N GLU A 186 -13.75 -4.83 -1.15
CA GLU A 186 -14.25 -5.79 -0.17
C GLU A 186 -15.75 -5.54 0.05
N PRO A 187 -16.61 -6.58 -0.06
CA PRO A 187 -18.03 -6.43 0.23
C PRO A 187 -18.28 -5.84 1.62
N GLY A 188 -19.19 -4.88 1.71
CA GLY A 188 -19.57 -4.27 2.98
C GLY A 188 -18.56 -3.25 3.55
N ILE A 189 -17.56 -2.81 2.77
CA ILE A 189 -16.62 -1.76 3.16
C ILE A 189 -16.92 -0.47 2.42
N VAL A 190 -16.91 0.65 3.15
CA VAL A 190 -16.89 2.01 2.60
C VAL A 190 -15.52 2.62 2.85
N SER A 191 -15.01 3.33 1.86
CA SER A 191 -13.74 4.05 1.96
C SER A 191 -13.87 5.45 1.40
N ILE A 192 -13.31 6.43 2.09
CA ILE A 192 -13.28 7.84 1.71
C ILE A 192 -11.82 8.22 1.55
N ALA A 193 -11.46 8.90 0.45
CA ALA A 193 -10.10 9.33 0.20
C ALA A 193 -10.02 10.74 -0.34
N ALA A 194 -8.94 11.45 0.02
CA ALA A 194 -8.60 12.77 -0.51
C ALA A 194 -7.11 12.81 -0.93
N PRO A 195 -6.76 13.62 -1.96
CA PRO A 195 -5.42 13.73 -2.47
C PRO A 195 -4.52 14.56 -1.55
N ILE A 196 -3.26 14.15 -1.44
CA ILE A 196 -2.18 14.92 -0.82
C ILE A 196 -1.21 15.30 -1.92
N PHE A 197 -0.99 16.60 -2.12
CA PHE A 197 -0.12 17.13 -3.15
C PHE A 197 1.26 17.47 -2.58
N GLY A 198 2.31 17.23 -3.35
CA GLY A 198 3.66 17.68 -3.03
C GLY A 198 3.85 19.19 -3.22
N SER A 199 5.04 19.69 -2.84
CA SER A 199 5.42 21.10 -3.02
C SER A 199 5.44 21.54 -4.49
N ASP A 200 5.57 20.61 -5.43
CA ASP A 200 5.48 20.78 -6.87
C ASP A 200 4.02 20.79 -7.41
N ARG A 201 3.05 20.67 -6.53
CA ARG A 201 1.62 20.49 -6.83
C ARG A 201 1.27 19.21 -7.58
N GLN A 202 2.19 18.26 -7.64
CA GLN A 202 1.89 16.93 -8.15
C GLN A 202 1.27 16.05 -7.07
N ILE A 203 0.46 15.08 -7.49
CA ILE A 203 -0.11 14.09 -6.56
C ILE A 203 1.01 13.22 -5.98
N THR A 204 1.13 13.18 -4.67
CA THR A 204 2.14 12.41 -3.95
C THR A 204 1.52 11.22 -3.22
N ALA A 205 0.40 11.46 -2.56
CA ALA A 205 -0.25 10.46 -1.73
C ALA A 205 -1.77 10.65 -1.70
N SER A 206 -2.47 9.72 -1.06
CA SER A 206 -3.87 9.87 -0.65
C SER A 206 -4.04 9.51 0.82
N LEU A 207 -4.81 10.32 1.54
CA LEU A 207 -5.33 10.01 2.87
C LEU A 207 -6.63 9.21 2.71
N VAL A 208 -6.79 8.14 3.49
CA VAL A 208 -7.96 7.26 3.38
C VAL A 208 -8.51 6.92 4.75
N ILE A 209 -9.82 7.03 4.91
CA ILE A 209 -10.57 6.49 6.05
C ILE A 209 -11.47 5.37 5.53
N SER A 210 -11.54 4.26 6.22
CA SER A 210 -12.34 3.11 5.79
C SER A 210 -12.91 2.32 6.95
N GLY A 211 -14.11 1.76 6.74
CA GLY A 211 -14.79 0.92 7.71
C GLY A 211 -15.98 0.18 7.13
N PRO A 212 -16.64 -0.67 7.91
CA PRO A 212 -17.84 -1.38 7.50
C PRO A 212 -19.01 -0.45 7.16
N SER A 213 -19.68 -0.71 6.05
CA SER A 213 -20.80 0.10 5.55
C SER A 213 -21.96 0.22 6.56
N ALA A 214 -22.15 -0.78 7.42
CA ALA A 214 -23.17 -0.75 8.48
C ALA A 214 -23.00 0.42 9.49
N ARG A 215 -21.81 1.03 9.57
CA ARG A 215 -21.53 2.20 10.43
C ARG A 215 -21.47 3.50 9.67
N PHE A 216 -21.38 3.47 8.34
CA PHE A 216 -21.17 4.62 7.49
C PHE A 216 -22.53 5.11 6.95
N ASP A 217 -23.35 5.70 7.82
CA ASP A 217 -24.53 6.41 7.38
C ASP A 217 -24.15 7.73 6.65
N GLN A 218 -25.12 8.36 6.02
CA GLN A 218 -24.87 9.57 5.22
C GLN A 218 -24.32 10.75 6.06
N TYR A 219 -24.70 10.83 7.34
CA TYR A 219 -24.23 11.87 8.23
C TYR A 219 -22.73 11.68 8.54
N LEU A 220 -22.34 10.46 8.93
CA LEU A 220 -20.94 10.12 9.19
C LEU A 220 -20.09 10.25 7.93
N ILE A 221 -20.58 9.80 6.77
CA ILE A 221 -19.86 9.97 5.49
C ILE A 221 -19.56 11.44 5.22
N ASN A 222 -20.51 12.35 5.41
CA ASN A 222 -20.29 13.77 5.19
C ASN A 222 -19.24 14.35 6.15
N GLN A 223 -19.26 13.95 7.41
CA GLN A 223 -18.24 14.34 8.40
C GLN A 223 -16.86 13.82 7.99
N LEU A 224 -16.77 12.53 7.64
CA LEU A 224 -15.51 11.90 7.24
C LEU A 224 -14.95 12.50 5.95
N VAL A 225 -15.80 12.86 4.97
CA VAL A 225 -15.38 13.58 3.76
C VAL A 225 -14.75 14.92 4.13
N SER A 226 -15.44 15.73 4.94
CA SER A 226 -14.92 17.04 5.37
C SER A 226 -13.58 16.89 6.10
N THR A 227 -13.50 15.98 7.06
CA THR A 227 -12.28 15.70 7.84
C THR A 227 -11.15 15.21 6.94
N THR A 228 -11.44 14.29 6.00
CA THR A 228 -10.41 13.73 5.11
C THR A 228 -9.85 14.79 4.17
N VAL A 229 -10.70 15.62 3.56
CA VAL A 229 -10.29 16.70 2.65
C VAL A 229 -9.48 17.76 3.41
N GLN A 230 -9.98 18.21 4.56
CA GLN A 230 -9.28 19.20 5.37
C GLN A 230 -7.91 18.69 5.81
N THR A 231 -7.84 17.47 6.35
CA THR A 231 -6.58 16.89 6.84
C THR A 231 -5.60 16.63 5.70
N ALA A 232 -6.06 16.16 4.54
CA ALA A 232 -5.21 15.99 3.37
C ALA A 232 -4.63 17.34 2.89
N SER A 233 -5.41 18.42 2.97
CA SER A 233 -4.95 19.78 2.67
C SER A 233 -3.93 20.29 3.70
N GLU A 234 -4.13 20.01 5.01
CA GLU A 234 -3.17 20.34 6.08
C GLU A 234 -1.82 19.64 5.89
N MET A 235 -1.83 18.42 5.35
CA MET A 235 -0.64 17.65 5.01
C MET A 235 -0.03 18.05 3.65
N GLY A 236 -0.73 18.85 2.85
CA GLY A 236 -0.26 19.29 1.54
C GLY A 236 1.03 20.10 1.59
N TYR A 237 1.78 20.10 0.46
CA TYR A 237 3.10 20.73 0.28
C TYR A 237 4.29 19.98 0.92
N ILE A 238 4.13 18.70 1.17
CA ILE A 238 5.23 17.86 1.62
C ILE A 238 6.23 17.67 0.47
N LYS A 239 7.52 17.88 0.73
CA LYS A 239 8.56 17.45 -0.22
C LYS A 239 8.56 15.93 -0.31
N ALA A 240 8.35 15.41 -1.51
CA ALA A 240 8.52 13.99 -1.81
C ALA A 240 10.00 13.62 -1.80
#